data_9f249aa85ce67f26a629c1ab6aac0398
#
_entry.id   9f249aa85ce67f26a629c1ab6aac0398
#
_cell.length_a   1.000
_cell.length_b   1.000
_cell.length_c   1.000
_cell.angle_alpha   90.00
_cell.angle_beta   90.00
_cell.angle_gamma   90.00
#
_symmetry.space_group_name_H-M   'P 1'
#
loop_
_entity.id
_entity.type
_entity.pdbx_description
1 polymer ?
#
loop_
_entity_poly.entity_id
_entity_poly.type
_entity_poly.pdbx_seq_one_letter_code
_entity_poly.pdbx_strand_id
1 'polypeptide(L)'
;RPVTMSTLYYYLRYAYCCRHTDFDALDTIVELGSGSGKQVELVKRLHPKLTCLIFDLVPQLYVAEQLLKTAFPGQVVSFRETRDFTDLAKQVRPGHIHILPVWKYPLLEGWSWDLFWNAASFQEMEPALVRNYLGFVNRGASRVYLQEMFGGKPVAARKGAPGVEQPTVMS
;
A
#
# COMPACT_ATOMS: atom_id res chain seq x y z
N ARG A 1 -8.26 -15.66 17.42
CA ARG A 1 -7.06 -16.19 16.73
C ARG A 1 -5.82 -15.85 17.55
N PRO A 2 -4.79 -16.72 17.62
CA PRO A 2 -3.55 -16.39 18.32
C PRO A 2 -2.88 -15.17 17.66
N VAL A 3 -2.33 -14.30 18.50
CA VAL A 3 -1.55 -13.15 18.04
C VAL A 3 -0.20 -13.66 17.55
N THR A 4 0.14 -13.36 16.30
CA THR A 4 1.43 -13.73 15.70
C THR A 4 2.40 -12.55 15.75
N MET A 5 3.70 -12.81 15.61
CA MET A 5 4.70 -11.73 15.49
C MET A 5 4.38 -10.78 14.34
N SER A 6 3.92 -11.31 13.21
CA SER A 6 3.49 -10.47 12.08
C SER A 6 2.34 -9.53 12.45
N THR A 7 1.37 -10.01 13.24
CA THR A 7 0.27 -9.17 13.72
C THR A 7 0.78 -8.02 14.59
N LEU A 8 1.76 -8.29 15.48
CA LEU A 8 2.38 -7.26 16.32
C LEU A 8 3.08 -6.18 15.47
N TYR A 9 3.74 -6.55 14.38
CA TYR A 9 4.37 -5.57 13.47
C TYR A 9 3.35 -4.61 12.83
N TYR A 10 2.18 -5.10 12.43
CA TYR A 10 1.13 -4.23 11.89
C TYR A 10 0.62 -3.23 12.95
N TYR A 11 0.43 -3.68 14.19
CA TYR A 11 0.06 -2.80 15.30
C TYR A 11 1.15 -1.79 15.65
N LEU A 12 2.42 -2.18 15.67
CA LEU A 12 3.54 -1.28 15.93
C LEU A 12 3.64 -0.18 14.88
N ARG A 13 3.50 -0.51 13.60
CA ARG A 13 3.46 0.46 12.50
C ARG A 13 2.32 1.46 12.68
N TYR A 14 1.13 0.95 12.94
CA TYR A 14 -0.05 1.77 13.18
C TYR A 14 0.15 2.68 14.41
N ALA A 15 0.57 2.13 15.54
CA ALA A 15 0.80 2.86 16.77
C ALA A 15 1.87 3.96 16.61
N TYR A 16 2.93 3.67 15.83
CA TYR A 16 3.91 4.69 15.47
C TYR A 16 3.28 5.82 14.67
N CYS A 17 2.51 5.51 13.63
CA CYS A 17 1.83 6.52 12.84
C CYS A 17 0.87 7.38 13.65
N CYS A 18 0.12 6.80 14.59
CA CYS A 18 -0.79 7.55 15.48
C CYS A 18 -0.11 8.61 16.34
N ARG A 19 1.22 8.51 16.55
CA ARG A 19 1.99 9.55 17.26
C ARG A 19 2.20 10.81 16.43
N HIS A 20 2.03 10.74 15.12
CA HIS A 20 2.34 11.79 14.16
C HIS A 20 1.18 12.14 13.24
N THR A 21 0.11 11.34 13.27
CA THR A 21 -1.04 11.48 12.36
C THR A 21 -2.33 11.13 13.10
N ASP A 22 -3.29 12.03 13.05
CA ASP A 22 -4.65 11.76 13.49
C ASP A 22 -5.38 11.03 12.35
N PHE A 23 -5.61 9.73 12.53
CA PHE A 23 -6.29 8.89 11.54
C PHE A 23 -7.77 9.21 11.38
N ASP A 24 -8.41 9.79 12.40
CA ASP A 24 -9.83 10.19 12.32
C ASP A 24 -10.04 11.45 11.46
N ALA A 25 -8.95 12.20 11.23
CA ALA A 25 -8.92 13.34 10.33
C ALA A 25 -8.51 12.98 8.88
N LEU A 26 -8.26 11.70 8.58
CA LEU A 26 -7.94 11.24 7.23
C LEU A 26 -9.19 10.75 6.49
N ASP A 27 -9.30 11.07 5.21
CA ASP A 27 -10.29 10.52 4.30
C ASP A 27 -9.72 9.37 3.46
N THR A 28 -8.41 9.44 3.13
CA THR A 28 -7.84 8.57 2.11
C THR A 28 -6.43 8.08 2.45
N ILE A 29 -6.22 6.77 2.29
CA ILE A 29 -4.89 6.14 2.38
C ILE A 29 -4.59 5.44 1.05
N VAL A 30 -3.38 5.64 0.53
CA VAL A 30 -2.81 4.90 -0.58
C VAL A 30 -1.66 4.05 -0.08
N GLU A 31 -1.77 2.72 -0.21
CA GLU A 31 -0.71 1.76 0.13
C GLU A 31 -0.13 1.15 -1.15
N LEU A 32 1.18 1.20 -1.29
CA LEU A 32 1.91 0.50 -2.35
C LEU A 32 2.69 -0.67 -1.74
N GLY A 33 2.52 -1.87 -2.30
CA GLY A 33 3.10 -3.09 -1.76
C GLY A 33 2.31 -3.62 -0.55
N SER A 34 1.00 -3.73 -0.71
CA SER A 34 0.08 -4.14 0.37
C SER A 34 0.22 -5.60 0.79
N GLY A 35 0.91 -6.43 -0.01
CA GLY A 35 1.04 -7.85 0.25
C GLY A 35 -0.31 -8.53 0.43
N SER A 36 -0.54 -9.15 1.57
CA SER A 36 -1.82 -9.81 1.90
C SER A 36 -2.94 -8.87 2.37
N GLY A 37 -2.74 -7.54 2.39
CA GLY A 37 -3.73 -6.57 2.83
C GLY A 37 -3.93 -6.47 4.35
N LYS A 38 -3.05 -7.08 5.15
CA LYS A 38 -3.18 -7.12 6.62
C LYS A 38 -3.06 -5.75 7.28
N GLN A 39 -2.21 -4.87 6.77
CA GLN A 39 -2.08 -3.52 7.30
C GLN A 39 -3.38 -2.74 7.07
N VAL A 40 -3.93 -2.81 5.87
CA VAL A 40 -5.22 -2.17 5.55
C VAL A 40 -6.36 -2.80 6.34
N GLU A 41 -6.38 -4.13 6.53
CA GLU A 41 -7.38 -4.78 7.39
C GLU A 41 -7.39 -4.15 8.78
N LEU A 42 -6.22 -3.99 9.41
CA LEU A 42 -6.10 -3.39 10.74
C LEU A 42 -6.61 -1.95 10.74
N VAL A 43 -6.09 -1.11 9.86
CA VAL A 43 -6.43 0.31 9.80
C VAL A 43 -7.91 0.52 9.53
N LYS A 44 -8.48 -0.23 8.58
CA LYS A 44 -9.90 -0.16 8.21
C LYS A 44 -10.85 -0.60 9.33
N ARG A 45 -10.43 -1.57 10.18
CA ARG A 45 -11.21 -1.97 11.36
C ARG A 45 -11.27 -0.87 12.41
N LEU A 46 -10.20 -0.13 12.58
CA LEU A 46 -10.10 0.96 13.55
C LEU A 46 -10.74 2.25 13.04
N HIS A 47 -10.65 2.51 11.72
CA HIS A 47 -11.16 3.70 11.05
C HIS A 47 -12.08 3.31 9.87
N PRO A 48 -13.35 2.89 10.14
CA PRO A 48 -14.25 2.33 9.13
C PRO A 48 -14.61 3.29 7.98
N LYS A 49 -14.47 4.59 8.18
CA LYS A 49 -14.81 5.61 7.18
C LYS A 49 -13.71 5.80 6.13
N LEU A 50 -12.47 5.39 6.43
CA LEU A 50 -11.33 5.58 5.53
C LEU A 50 -11.55 4.90 4.17
N THR A 51 -11.21 5.62 3.13
CA THR A 51 -11.06 5.10 1.77
C THR A 51 -9.64 4.58 1.61
N CYS A 52 -9.47 3.34 1.21
CA CYS A 52 -8.17 2.73 1.05
C CYS A 52 -7.94 2.31 -0.40
N LEU A 53 -6.87 2.77 -1.02
CA LEU A 53 -6.41 2.31 -2.32
C LEU A 53 -5.15 1.48 -2.10
N ILE A 54 -5.19 0.19 -2.44
CA ILE A 54 -4.03 -0.69 -2.32
C ILE A 54 -3.52 -1.08 -3.70
N PHE A 55 -2.22 -0.89 -3.91
CA PHE A 55 -1.53 -1.23 -5.15
C PHE A 55 -0.52 -2.34 -4.91
N ASP A 56 -0.57 -3.37 -5.74
CA ASP A 56 0.40 -4.46 -5.69
C ASP A 56 0.43 -5.23 -7.03
N LEU A 57 1.27 -6.25 -7.10
CA LEU A 57 1.29 -7.24 -8.17
C LEU A 57 0.06 -8.16 -8.06
N VAL A 58 -0.45 -8.61 -9.19
CA VAL A 58 -1.71 -9.39 -9.26
C VAL A 58 -1.75 -10.60 -8.32
N PRO A 59 -0.70 -11.42 -8.17
CA PRO A 59 -0.73 -12.55 -7.24
C PRO A 59 -0.99 -12.13 -5.79
N GLN A 60 -0.39 -11.02 -5.35
CA GLN A 60 -0.59 -10.47 -4.00
C GLN A 60 -2.00 -9.88 -3.84
N LEU A 61 -2.47 -9.17 -4.86
CA LEU A 61 -3.83 -8.60 -4.87
C LEU A 61 -4.90 -9.68 -4.77
N TYR A 62 -4.70 -10.85 -5.37
CA TYR A 62 -5.64 -11.96 -5.23
C TYR A 62 -5.77 -12.40 -3.76
N VAL A 63 -4.64 -12.54 -3.06
CA VAL A 63 -4.64 -12.92 -1.64
C VAL A 63 -5.28 -11.83 -0.78
N ALA A 64 -4.91 -10.56 -1.02
CA ALA A 64 -5.47 -9.42 -0.31
C ALA A 64 -6.99 -9.30 -0.53
N GLU A 65 -7.47 -9.51 -1.75
CA GLU A 65 -8.90 -9.45 -2.08
C GLU A 65 -9.70 -10.49 -1.31
N GLN A 66 -9.22 -11.76 -1.24
CA GLN A 66 -9.91 -12.82 -0.48
C GLN A 66 -10.01 -12.49 1.01
N LEU A 67 -8.91 -12.02 1.59
CA LEU A 67 -8.88 -11.60 2.99
C LEU A 67 -9.85 -10.44 3.25
N LEU A 68 -9.72 -9.37 2.46
CA LEU A 68 -10.44 -8.12 2.70
C LEU A 68 -11.93 -8.26 2.40
N LYS A 69 -12.35 -9.03 1.40
CA LYS A 69 -13.77 -9.35 1.16
C LYS A 69 -14.39 -10.13 2.30
N THR A 70 -13.63 -11.05 2.91
CA THR A 70 -14.09 -11.78 4.09
C THR A 70 -14.21 -10.87 5.31
N ALA A 71 -13.27 -9.95 5.48
CA ALA A 71 -13.23 -9.03 6.61
C ALA A 71 -14.25 -7.88 6.52
N PHE A 72 -14.54 -7.41 5.30
CA PHE A 72 -15.39 -6.25 4.99
C PHE A 72 -16.36 -6.56 3.84
N PRO A 73 -17.39 -7.40 4.08
CA PRO A 73 -18.37 -7.73 3.05
C PRO A 73 -19.03 -6.48 2.47
N GLY A 74 -19.09 -6.37 1.14
CA GLY A 74 -19.70 -5.23 0.44
C GLY A 74 -18.89 -3.94 0.40
N GLN A 75 -17.72 -3.86 1.06
CA GLN A 75 -16.88 -2.66 1.11
C GLN A 75 -15.59 -2.78 0.28
N VAL A 76 -15.42 -3.82 -0.52
CA VAL A 76 -14.24 -4.04 -1.34
C VAL A 76 -14.58 -3.94 -2.81
N VAL A 77 -13.97 -2.98 -3.49
CA VAL A 77 -13.97 -2.86 -4.95
C VAL A 77 -12.88 -3.76 -5.49
N SER A 78 -13.26 -4.80 -6.19
CA SER A 78 -12.40 -5.90 -6.60
C SER A 78 -11.37 -5.49 -7.66
N PHE A 79 -10.30 -6.27 -7.78
CA PHE A 79 -9.37 -6.17 -8.91
C PHE A 79 -10.09 -6.21 -10.27
N ARG A 80 -11.13 -7.06 -10.41
CA ARG A 80 -11.90 -7.18 -11.66
C ARG A 80 -12.59 -5.87 -12.03
N GLU A 81 -13.05 -5.08 -11.05
CA GLU A 81 -13.65 -3.77 -11.28
C GLU A 81 -12.58 -2.71 -11.52
N THR A 82 -11.54 -2.67 -10.68
CA THR A 82 -10.52 -1.60 -10.72
C THR A 82 -9.56 -1.69 -11.90
N ARG A 83 -9.36 -2.87 -12.49
CA ARG A 83 -8.51 -3.02 -13.69
C ARG A 83 -8.99 -2.16 -14.87
N ASP A 84 -10.29 -1.85 -14.90
CA ASP A 84 -10.91 -1.05 -15.96
C ASP A 84 -11.03 0.44 -15.57
N PHE A 85 -10.53 0.84 -14.39
CA PHE A 85 -10.50 2.24 -13.99
C PHE A 85 -9.64 3.09 -14.91
N THR A 86 -10.15 4.29 -15.22
CA THR A 86 -9.48 5.31 -16.04
C THR A 86 -9.41 6.67 -15.36
N ASP A 87 -10.19 6.89 -14.30
CA ASP A 87 -10.29 8.16 -13.59
C ASP A 87 -10.65 7.89 -12.12
N LEU A 88 -9.68 8.10 -11.20
CA LEU A 88 -9.90 7.87 -9.78
C LEU A 88 -10.93 8.82 -9.18
N ALA A 89 -10.95 10.08 -9.61
CA ALA A 89 -11.86 11.08 -9.06
C ALA A 89 -13.35 10.71 -9.27
N LYS A 90 -13.64 9.97 -10.34
CA LYS A 90 -15.00 9.52 -10.65
C LYS A 90 -15.32 8.11 -10.17
N GLN A 91 -14.30 7.27 -9.98
CA GLN A 91 -14.50 5.82 -9.81
C GLN A 91 -14.18 5.33 -8.39
N VAL A 92 -13.45 6.13 -7.60
CA VAL A 92 -13.23 5.82 -6.19
C VAL A 92 -14.52 5.99 -5.40
N ARG A 93 -14.88 4.96 -4.63
CA ARG A 93 -16.04 4.96 -3.74
C ARG A 93 -15.57 5.31 -2.33
N PRO A 94 -16.02 6.44 -1.74
CA PRO A 94 -15.67 6.79 -0.36
C PRO A 94 -15.97 5.66 0.63
N GLY A 95 -15.10 5.47 1.59
CA GLY A 95 -15.25 4.44 2.62
C GLY A 95 -15.04 3.01 2.15
N HIS A 96 -14.59 2.77 0.91
CA HIS A 96 -14.31 1.43 0.38
C HIS A 96 -12.80 1.15 0.28
N ILE A 97 -12.47 -0.13 0.19
CA ILE A 97 -11.13 -0.61 -0.13
C ILE A 97 -11.08 -0.93 -1.62
N HIS A 98 -10.15 -0.33 -2.35
CA HIS A 98 -9.97 -0.54 -3.79
C HIS A 98 -8.72 -1.37 -4.04
N ILE A 99 -8.89 -2.51 -4.71
CA ILE A 99 -7.82 -3.45 -5.06
C ILE A 99 -7.28 -3.09 -6.44
N LEU A 100 -6.17 -2.36 -6.54
CA LEU A 100 -5.65 -1.80 -7.78
C LEU A 100 -4.35 -2.49 -8.22
N PRO A 101 -4.27 -2.93 -9.48
CA PRO A 101 -3.01 -3.43 -10.00
C PRO A 101 -1.99 -2.30 -10.15
N VAL A 102 -0.72 -2.60 -9.92
CA VAL A 102 0.35 -1.60 -9.87
C VAL A 102 0.48 -0.76 -11.15
N TRP A 103 0.10 -1.28 -12.31
CA TRP A 103 0.09 -0.48 -13.57
C TRP A 103 -1.01 0.58 -13.63
N LYS A 104 -1.94 0.61 -12.68
CA LYS A 104 -2.92 1.69 -12.50
C LYS A 104 -2.38 2.82 -11.59
N TYR A 105 -1.18 2.68 -11.05
CA TYR A 105 -0.56 3.72 -10.22
C TYR A 105 -0.49 5.10 -10.92
N PRO A 106 -0.25 5.20 -12.23
CA PRO A 106 -0.29 6.49 -12.94
C PRO A 106 -1.64 7.23 -12.87
N LEU A 107 -2.74 6.58 -12.52
CA LEU A 107 -4.02 7.25 -12.29
C LEU A 107 -4.02 8.18 -11.06
N LEU A 108 -2.99 8.09 -10.22
CA LEU A 108 -2.77 9.03 -9.11
C LEU A 108 -2.29 10.41 -9.58
N GLU A 109 -1.90 10.56 -10.85
CA GLU A 109 -1.50 11.87 -11.38
C GLU A 109 -2.66 12.87 -11.30
N GLY A 110 -2.42 14.00 -10.66
CA GLY A 110 -3.44 15.05 -10.45
C GLY A 110 -4.48 14.72 -9.36
N TRP A 111 -4.39 13.56 -8.71
CA TRP A 111 -5.23 13.20 -7.56
C TRP A 111 -4.47 13.41 -6.26
N SER A 112 -5.15 13.89 -5.21
CA SER A 112 -4.55 14.14 -3.89
C SER A 112 -5.13 13.18 -2.85
N TRP A 113 -4.29 12.76 -1.89
CA TRP A 113 -4.68 11.89 -0.79
C TRP A 113 -3.94 12.24 0.50
N ASP A 114 -4.45 11.77 1.64
CA ASP A 114 -3.96 12.21 2.94
C ASP A 114 -2.69 11.50 3.38
N LEU A 115 -2.64 10.15 3.23
CA LEU A 115 -1.51 9.36 3.69
C LEU A 115 -1.06 8.36 2.62
N PHE A 116 0.21 8.44 2.27
CA PHE A 116 0.90 7.37 1.55
C PHE A 116 1.53 6.40 2.55
N TRP A 117 1.31 5.11 2.33
CA TRP A 117 1.85 4.05 3.17
C TRP A 117 2.68 3.07 2.34
N ASN A 118 3.94 2.88 2.74
CA ASN A 118 4.79 1.81 2.20
C ASN A 118 5.62 1.20 3.32
N ALA A 119 5.62 -0.12 3.42
CA ALA A 119 6.35 -0.82 4.46
C ALA A 119 6.95 -2.12 3.93
N ALA A 120 8.28 -2.18 3.89
CA ALA A 120 9.09 -3.31 3.45
C ALA A 120 8.88 -3.70 1.97
N SER A 121 8.46 -2.77 1.13
CA SER A 121 8.18 -3.00 -0.28
C SER A 121 9.19 -2.31 -1.20
N PHE A 122 9.57 -1.07 -0.95
CA PHE A 122 10.56 -0.36 -1.76
C PHE A 122 11.94 -1.01 -1.73
N GLN A 123 12.32 -1.63 -0.63
CA GLN A 123 13.56 -2.39 -0.53
C GLN A 123 13.64 -3.58 -1.50
N GLU A 124 12.50 -4.01 -2.05
CA GLU A 124 12.40 -5.12 -3.00
C GLU A 124 12.40 -4.64 -4.46
N MET A 125 12.45 -3.33 -4.68
CA MET A 125 12.35 -2.70 -5.99
C MET A 125 13.66 -2.06 -6.40
N GLU A 126 13.86 -1.91 -7.71
CA GLU A 126 15.00 -1.18 -8.26
C GLU A 126 14.88 0.34 -7.97
N PRO A 127 15.99 1.05 -7.70
CA PRO A 127 15.98 2.48 -7.34
C PRO A 127 15.26 3.37 -8.35
N ALA A 128 15.34 3.05 -9.64
CA ALA A 128 14.67 3.82 -10.68
C ALA A 128 13.14 3.71 -10.56
N LEU A 129 12.64 2.52 -10.23
CA LEU A 129 11.22 2.26 -10.03
C LEU A 129 10.70 2.99 -8.78
N VAL A 130 11.47 2.94 -7.68
CA VAL A 130 11.13 3.66 -6.44
C VAL A 130 11.07 5.16 -6.69
N ARG A 131 12.05 5.74 -7.40
CA ARG A 131 12.04 7.17 -7.78
C ARG A 131 10.79 7.55 -8.58
N ASN A 132 10.38 6.68 -9.51
CA ASN A 132 9.14 6.90 -10.27
C ASN A 132 7.92 6.96 -9.36
N TYR A 133 7.74 6.01 -8.44
CA TYR A 133 6.62 6.02 -7.49
C TYR A 133 6.64 7.23 -6.56
N LEU A 134 7.83 7.56 -6.01
CA LEU A 134 8.00 8.73 -5.14
C LEU A 134 7.68 10.05 -5.87
N GLY A 135 7.85 10.10 -7.20
CA GLY A 135 7.41 11.25 -8.00
C GLY A 135 5.90 11.51 -7.89
N PHE A 136 5.07 10.47 -7.91
CA PHE A 136 3.62 10.62 -7.68
C PHE A 136 3.32 10.96 -6.23
N VAL A 137 3.99 10.30 -5.28
CA VAL A 137 3.82 10.55 -3.84
C VAL A 137 4.10 12.02 -3.50
N ASN A 138 5.20 12.57 -4.01
CA ASN A 138 5.60 13.96 -3.77
C ASN A 138 4.58 15.00 -4.30
N ARG A 139 3.82 14.64 -5.34
CA ARG A 139 2.81 15.54 -5.92
C ARG A 139 1.43 15.40 -5.29
N GLY A 140 1.09 14.23 -4.75
CA GLY A 140 -0.28 13.91 -4.34
C GLY A 140 -0.49 13.63 -2.86
N ALA A 141 0.53 13.14 -2.14
CA ALA A 141 0.38 12.77 -0.74
C ALA A 141 0.60 13.95 0.22
N SER A 142 -0.32 14.13 1.17
CA SER A 142 -0.13 15.12 2.23
C SER A 142 0.82 14.64 3.32
N ARG A 143 0.86 13.34 3.58
CA ARG A 143 1.72 12.67 4.57
C ARG A 143 2.27 11.38 3.99
N VAL A 144 3.44 10.99 4.50
CA VAL A 144 4.15 9.79 4.02
C VAL A 144 4.61 8.97 5.21
N TYR A 145 4.28 7.67 5.20
CA TYR A 145 4.88 6.67 6.07
C TYR A 145 5.73 5.71 5.24
N LEU A 146 7.01 5.64 5.57
CA LEU A 146 7.96 4.69 4.97
C LEU A 146 8.63 3.88 6.07
N GLN A 147 8.69 2.55 5.88
CA GLN A 147 9.46 1.67 6.73
C GLN A 147 10.19 0.64 5.87
N GLU A 148 11.50 0.77 5.74
CA GLU A 148 12.34 -0.06 4.90
C GLU A 148 13.56 -0.57 5.66
N MET A 149 14.20 -1.63 5.16
CA MET A 149 15.51 -2.04 5.66
C MET A 149 16.56 -1.01 5.22
N PHE A 150 17.38 -0.55 6.17
CA PHE A 150 18.40 0.47 5.92
C PHE A 150 19.35 0.09 4.76
N GLY A 151 19.80 -1.15 4.69
CA GLY A 151 20.70 -1.64 3.66
C GLY A 151 20.01 -2.14 2.38
N GLY A 152 18.68 -2.07 2.29
CA GLY A 152 17.93 -2.66 1.18
C GLY A 152 18.02 -4.19 1.11
N LYS A 153 17.55 -4.79 0.01
CA LYS A 153 17.73 -6.22 -0.25
C LYS A 153 19.13 -6.53 -0.79
N PRO A 154 19.68 -7.72 -0.50
CA PRO A 154 20.93 -8.17 -1.11
C PRO A 154 20.85 -8.20 -2.64
N VAL A 155 21.97 -7.89 -3.29
CA VAL A 155 22.09 -8.05 -4.74
C VAL A 155 21.99 -9.53 -5.11
N ALA A 156 21.24 -9.83 -6.16
CA ALA A 156 21.10 -11.19 -6.66
C ALA A 156 22.45 -11.73 -7.14
N ALA A 157 22.85 -12.93 -6.68
CA ALA A 157 24.12 -13.56 -7.06
C ALA A 157 24.21 -13.89 -8.57
N ARG A 158 23.06 -14.07 -9.23
CA ARG A 158 22.91 -14.28 -10.67
C ARG A 158 21.48 -13.97 -11.10
N LYS A 159 21.27 -13.75 -12.39
CA LYS A 159 19.93 -13.54 -12.97
C LYS A 159 18.97 -14.66 -12.58
N GLY A 160 17.81 -14.29 -12.03
CA GLY A 160 16.78 -15.22 -11.56
C GLY A 160 17.00 -15.79 -10.15
N ALA A 161 18.11 -15.44 -9.47
CA ALA A 161 18.28 -15.73 -8.05
C ALA A 161 17.51 -14.72 -7.17
N PRO A 162 17.18 -15.06 -5.91
CA PRO A 162 16.62 -14.11 -4.97
C PRO A 162 17.52 -12.90 -4.76
N GLY A 163 16.92 -11.69 -4.76
CA GLY A 163 17.64 -10.43 -4.61
C GLY A 163 17.17 -9.41 -5.64
N VAL A 164 17.85 -8.26 -5.68
CA VAL A 164 17.65 -7.16 -6.64
C VAL A 164 18.90 -6.95 -7.49
N GLU A 165 18.78 -6.34 -8.66
CA GLU A 165 19.96 -6.00 -9.47
C GLU A 165 20.75 -4.87 -8.81
N GLN A 166 20.05 -3.87 -8.30
CA GLN A 166 20.62 -2.76 -7.52
C GLN A 166 19.83 -2.57 -6.23
N PRO A 167 20.49 -2.54 -5.04
CA PRO A 167 19.79 -2.34 -3.80
C PRO A 167 19.24 -0.91 -3.69
N THR A 168 17.99 -0.77 -3.30
CA THR A 168 17.42 0.50 -2.87
C THR A 168 17.75 0.69 -1.40
N VAL A 169 18.64 1.62 -1.11
CA VAL A 169 19.07 1.96 0.25
C VAL A 169 18.47 3.28 0.69
N MET A 170 18.18 3.38 1.98
CA MET A 170 17.79 4.64 2.62
C MET A 170 19.05 5.44 2.92
N SER A 171 19.19 6.61 2.30
CA SER A 171 20.32 7.55 2.53
C SER A 171 19.86 8.82 3.21
#